data_8ce0ed3bba225261864703eb324ad9a6
#
_entry.id   8ce0ed3bba225261864703eb324ad9a6
#
_cell.length_a   1.000
_cell.length_b   1.000
_cell.length_c   1.000
_cell.angle_alpha   90.00
_cell.angle_beta   90.00
_cell.angle_gamma   90.00
#
_symmetry.space_group_name_H-M   'P 1'
#
loop_
_entity.id
_entity.type
_entity.pdbx_description
1 polymer ?
#
loop_
_entity_poly.entity_id
_entity_poly.type
_entity_poly.pdbx_seq_one_letter_code
_entity_poly.pdbx_strand_id
1 'polypeptide(L)'
;ADTKMQMENNWKVMKEENGKQHNGQNMLKEPGQFPAQDIPNDDEQLTMRDLTVGYDRIPLIKNINLGVRPGEILTLIGPNGSGKSTILKTITKQLKTIGGSVFLGKESMRELTDSEISRRLSMVMTERIHTELLSGRDVVATGRYPYTGRLGILSQQDWKKVDEAIALV
;
A
#
# COMPACT_ATOMS: atom_id res chain seq x y z
N ALA A 1 22.66 -21.42 19.79
CA ALA A 1 23.69 -20.79 18.98
C ALA A 1 23.00 -20.03 17.85
N ASP A 2 23.15 -18.74 17.87
CA ASP A 2 22.54 -17.73 17.04
C ASP A 2 22.54 -18.02 15.55
N THR A 3 21.36 -18.21 15.00
CA THR A 3 21.11 -17.96 13.58
C THR A 3 20.07 -16.82 13.45
N LYS A 4 20.28 -15.75 14.20
CA LYS A 4 19.78 -14.41 13.86
C LYS A 4 20.74 -13.80 12.85
N MET A 5 20.81 -14.41 11.70
CA MET A 5 21.53 -13.84 10.58
C MET A 5 20.76 -12.64 10.10
N GLN A 6 21.40 -11.49 10.19
CA GLN A 6 21.08 -10.23 9.55
C GLN A 6 20.49 -10.49 8.17
N MET A 7 19.16 -10.42 8.05
CA MET A 7 18.53 -10.16 6.77
C MET A 7 18.76 -8.69 6.46
N GLU A 8 19.94 -8.35 6.02
CA GLU A 8 20.19 -7.12 5.28
C GLU A 8 19.22 -7.10 4.11
N ASN A 9 18.55 -5.98 3.96
CA ASN A 9 17.46 -5.73 3.01
C ASN A 9 17.83 -6.18 1.58
N ASN A 10 17.54 -7.41 1.23
CA ASN A 10 17.88 -8.03 -0.06
C ASN A 10 16.77 -7.82 -1.09
N TRP A 11 16.09 -6.66 -1.04
CA TRP A 11 15.11 -6.27 -2.03
C TRP A 11 15.58 -5.02 -2.79
N LYS A 12 15.33 -5.01 -4.09
CA LYS A 12 15.57 -3.84 -4.95
C LYS A 12 14.25 -3.17 -5.26
N VAL A 13 14.25 -1.85 -5.18
CA VAL A 13 13.16 -1.02 -5.68
C VAL A 13 13.57 -0.52 -7.05
N MET A 14 12.76 -0.79 -8.04
CA MET A 14 12.92 -0.23 -9.38
C MET A 14 11.77 0.74 -9.62
N LYS A 15 12.11 1.95 -10.03
CA LYS A 15 11.15 2.96 -10.49
C LYS A 15 11.34 3.15 -11.99
N GLU A 16 10.25 3.15 -12.72
CA GLU A 16 10.23 3.52 -14.14
C GLU A 16 9.57 4.89 -14.27
N GLU A 17 10.34 5.87 -14.75
CA GLU A 17 9.85 7.16 -15.21
C GLU A 17 9.95 7.17 -16.73
N ASN A 18 8.82 7.25 -17.43
CA ASN A 18 8.72 7.53 -18.88
C ASN A 18 9.94 7.08 -19.73
N GLY A 19 10.34 5.79 -19.60
CA GLY A 19 11.39 5.21 -20.43
C GLY A 19 12.84 5.44 -19.96
N LYS A 20 13.08 5.97 -18.77
CA LYS A 20 14.42 6.04 -18.16
C LYS A 20 14.46 5.23 -16.88
N GLN A 21 15.27 4.17 -16.87
CA GLN A 21 15.57 3.40 -15.67
C GLN A 21 16.51 4.17 -14.75
N HIS A 22 16.06 4.50 -13.55
CA HIS A 22 16.95 5.00 -12.50
C HIS A 22 17.18 3.90 -11.44
N ASN A 23 18.43 3.55 -11.28
CA ASN A 23 18.89 2.60 -10.26
C ASN A 23 19.03 3.36 -8.93
N GLY A 24 17.98 3.33 -8.09
CA GLY A 24 18.01 3.97 -6.77
C GLY A 24 18.82 3.11 -5.79
N GLN A 25 20.05 3.50 -5.51
CA GLN A 25 20.82 2.94 -4.41
C GLN A 25 20.24 3.42 -3.07
N ASN A 26 19.95 2.47 -2.20
CA ASN A 26 19.43 2.69 -0.85
C ASN A 26 20.50 3.39 0.01
N MET A 27 20.30 4.68 0.32
CA MET A 27 21.10 5.36 1.34
C MET A 27 20.50 5.08 2.72
N LEU A 28 21.09 4.15 3.44
CA LEU A 28 20.81 3.91 4.86
C LEU A 28 21.28 5.12 5.65
N LYS A 29 20.35 5.87 6.24
CA LYS A 29 20.64 6.85 7.30
C LYS A 29 20.38 6.21 8.66
N GLU A 30 21.24 6.52 9.61
CA GLU A 30 21.19 6.03 10.98
C GLU A 30 19.92 6.50 11.73
N PRO A 31 19.40 5.75 12.73
CA PRO A 31 18.19 6.08 13.45
C PRO A 31 18.44 7.25 14.41
N GLY A 32 17.91 8.42 14.10
CA GLY A 32 18.04 9.58 14.95
C GLY A 32 17.10 10.71 14.58
N GLN A 33 16.24 11.04 15.54
CA GLN A 33 15.46 12.28 15.69
C GLN A 33 14.63 12.72 14.46
N PHE A 34 13.31 12.58 14.59
CA PHE A 34 12.33 13.16 13.67
C PHE A 34 12.30 14.69 13.82
N PRO A 35 12.66 15.47 12.81
CA PRO A 35 12.17 16.83 12.71
C PRO A 35 10.71 16.79 12.24
N ALA A 36 9.87 17.61 12.81
CA ALA A 36 8.43 17.72 12.56
C ALA A 36 8.08 18.30 11.16
N GLN A 37 8.86 18.07 10.12
CA GLN A 37 8.75 18.73 8.80
C GLN A 37 9.02 17.85 7.59
N ASP A 38 8.68 16.56 7.63
CA ASP A 38 8.69 15.76 6.40
C ASP A 38 7.28 15.62 5.82
N ILE A 39 6.68 16.76 5.45
CA ILE A 39 5.54 16.76 4.53
C ILE A 39 6.04 16.16 3.21
N PRO A 40 5.32 15.19 2.62
CA PRO A 40 5.67 14.64 1.31
C PRO A 40 5.83 15.74 0.26
N ASN A 41 6.68 15.53 -0.73
CA ASN A 41 6.78 16.43 -1.87
C ASN A 41 5.41 16.57 -2.55
N ASP A 42 5.11 17.75 -3.06
CA ASP A 42 3.82 18.09 -3.65
C ASP A 42 3.43 17.19 -4.85
N ASP A 43 4.40 16.51 -5.44
CA ASP A 43 4.27 15.64 -6.61
C ASP A 43 4.17 14.14 -6.23
N GLU A 44 4.31 13.74 -4.95
CA GLU A 44 4.20 12.34 -4.52
C GLU A 44 2.76 11.96 -4.17
N GLN A 45 2.26 10.88 -4.77
CA GLN A 45 0.92 10.34 -4.52
C GLN A 45 0.90 9.38 -3.33
N LEU A 46 1.98 8.62 -3.13
CA LEU A 46 2.18 7.72 -2.00
C LEU A 46 3.58 7.90 -1.48
N THR A 47 3.72 8.12 -0.17
CA THR A 47 5.04 8.34 0.45
C THR A 47 5.18 7.51 1.71
N MET A 48 6.32 6.88 1.88
CA MET A 48 6.72 6.18 3.10
C MET A 48 7.92 6.89 3.71
N ARG A 49 7.84 7.20 5.01
CA ARG A 49 8.92 7.85 5.77
C ARG A 49 9.28 6.99 6.98
N ASP A 50 10.52 6.51 7.01
CA ASP A 50 11.09 5.64 8.05
C ASP A 50 10.18 4.47 8.42
N LEU A 51 9.41 3.99 7.43
CA LEU A 51 8.40 2.98 7.65
C LEU A 51 9.03 1.68 8.13
N THR A 52 8.54 1.18 9.26
CA THR A 52 8.91 -0.12 9.83
C THR A 52 7.71 -1.03 9.78
N VAL A 53 7.87 -2.18 9.13
CA VAL A 53 6.81 -3.17 8.91
C VAL A 53 7.18 -4.52 9.52
N GLY A 54 6.18 -5.30 9.91
CA GLY A 54 6.36 -6.62 10.50
C GLY A 54 5.06 -7.16 11.08
N TYR A 55 5.18 -8.17 11.94
CA TYR A 55 4.06 -8.86 12.59
C TYR A 55 4.22 -8.79 14.11
N ASP A 56 3.12 -8.69 14.85
CA ASP A 56 3.09 -8.74 16.31
C ASP A 56 4.11 -7.82 17.01
N ARG A 57 4.31 -6.63 16.43
CA ARG A 57 5.34 -5.64 16.85
C ARG A 57 6.79 -6.12 16.65
N ILE A 58 7.01 -7.24 16.00
CA ILE A 58 8.34 -7.71 15.63
C ILE A 58 8.67 -7.13 14.26
N PRO A 59 9.68 -6.24 14.15
CA PRO A 59 10.03 -5.62 12.89
C PRO A 59 10.68 -6.63 11.95
N LEU A 60 10.18 -6.69 10.72
CA LEU A 60 10.75 -7.48 9.62
C LEU A 60 11.64 -6.60 8.72
N ILE A 61 11.15 -5.42 8.37
CA ILE A 61 11.89 -4.45 7.57
C ILE A 61 11.76 -3.08 8.25
N LYS A 62 12.87 -2.35 8.30
CA LYS A 62 12.95 -1.04 8.94
C LYS A 62 13.41 0.02 7.95
N ASN A 63 13.10 1.28 8.27
CA ASN A 63 13.63 2.47 7.60
C ASN A 63 13.33 2.49 6.10
N ILE A 64 12.11 2.13 5.70
CA ILE A 64 11.66 2.21 4.31
C ILE A 64 11.34 3.68 4.03
N ASN A 65 12.08 4.27 3.10
CA ASN A 65 11.89 5.63 2.61
C ASN A 65 11.66 5.57 1.10
N LEU A 66 10.43 5.79 0.66
CA LEU A 66 10.03 5.70 -0.75
C LEU A 66 8.91 6.70 -1.02
N GLY A 67 8.93 7.28 -2.22
CA GLY A 67 7.83 8.06 -2.76
C GLY A 67 7.44 7.53 -4.15
N VAL A 68 6.17 7.59 -4.49
CA VAL A 68 5.61 7.20 -5.79
C VAL A 68 4.80 8.36 -6.32
N ARG A 69 5.12 8.81 -7.53
CA ARG A 69 4.43 9.91 -8.21
C ARG A 69 3.27 9.38 -9.07
N PRO A 70 2.31 10.23 -9.44
CA PRO A 70 1.30 9.87 -10.44
C PRO A 70 1.95 9.39 -11.74
N GLY A 71 1.47 8.24 -12.25
CA GLY A 71 2.01 7.63 -13.48
C GLY A 71 3.31 6.83 -13.32
N GLU A 72 3.90 6.78 -12.13
CA GLU A 72 5.04 5.90 -11.85
C GLU A 72 4.59 4.47 -11.53
N ILE A 73 5.40 3.51 -11.93
CA ILE A 73 5.29 2.10 -11.54
C ILE A 73 6.44 1.78 -10.59
N LEU A 74 6.10 1.41 -9.36
CA LEU A 74 7.04 0.94 -8.36
C LEU A 74 7.02 -0.58 -8.29
N THR A 75 8.15 -1.23 -8.56
CA THR A 75 8.27 -2.68 -8.48
C THR A 75 9.13 -3.11 -7.30
N LEU A 76 8.58 -3.98 -6.43
CA LEU A 76 9.31 -4.59 -5.32
C LEU A 76 9.85 -5.96 -5.75
N ILE A 77 11.17 -6.10 -5.83
CA ILE A 77 11.85 -7.33 -6.26
C ILE A 77 12.65 -7.90 -5.08
N GLY A 78 12.56 -9.19 -4.88
CA GLY A 78 13.29 -9.90 -3.83
C GLY A 78 12.83 -11.34 -3.67
N PRO A 79 13.56 -12.18 -2.93
CA PRO A 79 13.21 -13.58 -2.70
C PRO A 79 11.87 -13.73 -1.95
N ASN A 80 11.33 -14.95 -1.94
CA ASN A 80 10.16 -15.26 -1.13
C ASN A 80 10.50 -15.07 0.36
N GLY A 81 9.57 -14.53 1.14
CA GLY A 81 9.80 -14.21 2.55
C GLY A 81 10.53 -12.88 2.81
N SER A 82 11.00 -12.14 1.80
CA SER A 82 11.69 -10.85 1.98
C SER A 82 10.80 -9.69 2.46
N GLY A 83 9.51 -9.93 2.71
CA GLY A 83 8.59 -8.93 3.27
C GLY A 83 7.86 -8.04 2.25
N LYS A 84 7.93 -8.33 0.94
CA LYS A 84 7.21 -7.57 -0.11
C LYS A 84 5.71 -7.44 0.18
N SER A 85 5.06 -8.56 0.45
CA SER A 85 3.63 -8.58 0.79
C SER A 85 3.35 -7.88 2.13
N THR A 86 4.29 -7.92 3.08
CA THR A 86 4.16 -7.23 4.37
C THR A 86 4.17 -5.71 4.17
N ILE A 87 5.04 -5.20 3.29
CA ILE A 87 5.05 -3.78 2.91
C ILE A 87 3.69 -3.39 2.30
N LEU A 88 3.21 -4.13 1.30
CA LEU A 88 1.94 -3.84 0.63
C LEU A 88 0.75 -3.90 1.60
N LYS A 89 0.68 -4.93 2.46
CA LYS A 89 -0.36 -5.06 3.48
C LYS A 89 -0.30 -3.93 4.52
N THR A 90 0.88 -3.42 4.85
CA THR A 90 1.02 -2.28 5.76
C THR A 90 0.60 -0.96 5.10
N ILE A 91 0.98 -0.74 3.84
CA ILE A 91 0.55 0.44 3.07
C ILE A 91 -0.97 0.49 2.94
N THR A 92 -1.63 -0.65 2.76
CA THR A 92 -3.09 -0.74 2.64
C THR A 92 -3.84 -0.84 3.98
N LYS A 93 -3.16 -0.60 5.11
CA LYS A 93 -3.70 -0.72 6.48
C LYS A 93 -4.21 -2.11 6.87
N GLN A 94 -3.95 -3.15 6.10
CA GLN A 94 -4.27 -4.54 6.51
C GLN A 94 -3.36 -5.02 7.65
N LEU A 95 -2.15 -4.46 7.74
CA LEU A 95 -1.24 -4.63 8.87
C LEU A 95 -0.95 -3.28 9.52
N LYS A 96 -0.84 -3.29 10.84
CA LYS A 96 -0.47 -2.09 11.60
C LYS A 96 0.99 -1.73 11.35
N THR A 97 1.25 -0.45 11.14
CA THR A 97 2.60 0.11 11.11
C THR A 97 3.27 -0.05 12.47
N ILE A 98 4.50 -0.57 12.49
CA ILE A 98 5.30 -0.67 13.73
C ILE A 98 5.99 0.66 14.03
N GLY A 99 6.50 1.35 13.00
CA GLY A 99 7.14 2.65 13.10
C GLY A 99 7.08 3.40 11.79
N GLY A 100 7.43 4.69 11.82
CA GLY A 100 7.37 5.56 10.65
C GLY A 100 5.97 5.93 10.23
N SER A 101 5.81 6.44 9.02
CA SER A 101 4.54 6.96 8.50
C SER A 101 4.34 6.63 7.03
N VAL A 102 3.07 6.49 6.63
CA VAL A 102 2.63 6.39 5.24
C VAL A 102 1.71 7.56 4.97
N PHE A 103 1.91 8.24 3.85
CA PHE A 103 1.11 9.37 3.40
C PHE A 103 0.46 9.04 2.05
N LEU A 104 -0.77 9.50 1.89
CA LEU A 104 -1.50 9.44 0.64
C LEU A 104 -1.72 10.89 0.16
N GLY A 105 -0.90 11.32 -0.79
CA GLY A 105 -0.65 12.73 -1.04
C GLY A 105 -0.02 13.37 0.20
N LYS A 106 -0.62 14.45 0.69
CA LYS A 106 -0.14 15.17 1.91
C LYS A 106 -0.74 14.65 3.22
N GLU A 107 -1.71 13.74 3.16
CA GLU A 107 -2.45 13.30 4.33
C GLU A 107 -1.85 12.03 4.92
N SER A 108 -1.63 12.03 6.24
CA SER A 108 -1.17 10.82 6.93
C SER A 108 -2.26 9.75 6.91
N MET A 109 -1.91 8.54 6.49
CA MET A 109 -2.86 7.43 6.49
C MET A 109 -3.39 7.05 7.88
N ARG A 110 -2.73 7.52 8.95
CA ARG A 110 -3.22 7.34 10.33
C ARG A 110 -4.46 8.18 10.61
N GLU A 111 -4.56 9.34 9.97
CA GLU A 111 -5.65 10.31 10.16
C GLU A 111 -6.85 10.02 9.25
N LEU A 112 -6.61 9.33 8.13
CA LEU A 112 -7.65 8.95 7.19
C LEU A 112 -8.52 7.80 7.72
N THR A 113 -9.81 7.89 7.50
CA THR A 113 -10.75 6.79 7.73
C THR A 113 -10.57 5.70 6.68
N ASP A 114 -10.98 4.47 6.99
CA ASP A 114 -10.90 3.36 6.04
C ASP A 114 -11.72 3.62 4.77
N SER A 115 -12.83 4.35 4.88
CA SER A 115 -13.64 4.77 3.72
C SER A 115 -12.88 5.75 2.82
N GLU A 116 -12.15 6.71 3.38
CA GLU A 116 -11.35 7.67 2.61
C GLU A 116 -10.19 6.97 1.89
N ILE A 117 -9.52 6.05 2.57
CA ILE A 117 -8.45 5.25 1.98
C ILE A 117 -8.99 4.38 0.84
N SER A 118 -10.09 3.66 1.06
CA SER A 118 -10.68 2.76 0.08
C SER A 118 -11.19 3.46 -1.20
N ARG A 119 -11.43 4.77 -1.12
CA ARG A 119 -11.78 5.59 -2.32
C ARG A 119 -10.56 6.00 -3.14
N ARG A 120 -9.37 5.95 -2.58
CA ARG A 120 -8.13 6.47 -3.19
C ARG A 120 -7.11 5.38 -3.50
N LEU A 121 -7.18 4.24 -2.78
CA LEU A 121 -6.22 3.16 -2.85
C LEU A 121 -6.93 1.82 -3.03
N SER A 122 -6.48 1.03 -3.99
CA SER A 122 -6.96 -0.33 -4.20
C SER A 122 -5.78 -1.31 -4.20
N MET A 123 -6.07 -2.57 -3.89
CA MET A 123 -5.08 -3.65 -3.89
C MET A 123 -5.64 -4.89 -4.58
N VAL A 124 -4.86 -5.45 -5.50
CA VAL A 124 -5.15 -6.76 -6.07
C VAL A 124 -4.38 -7.81 -5.28
N MET A 125 -5.09 -8.76 -4.71
CA MET A 125 -4.51 -9.86 -3.94
C MET A 125 -4.35 -11.10 -4.82
N THR A 126 -3.34 -11.91 -4.53
CA THR A 126 -3.13 -13.20 -5.18
C THR A 126 -3.99 -14.32 -4.57
N GLU A 127 -4.58 -14.07 -3.41
CA GLU A 127 -5.45 -15.03 -2.73
C GLU A 127 -6.80 -15.10 -3.45
N ARG A 128 -7.30 -16.29 -3.68
CA ARG A 128 -8.63 -16.49 -4.28
C ARG A 128 -9.70 -16.13 -3.24
N ILE A 129 -10.64 -15.32 -3.65
CA ILE A 129 -11.83 -15.04 -2.84
C ILE A 129 -12.73 -16.28 -2.90
N HIS A 130 -12.87 -16.98 -1.79
CA HIS A 130 -13.83 -18.06 -1.64
C HIS A 130 -15.15 -17.49 -1.16
N THR A 131 -16.12 -17.37 -2.04
CA THR A 131 -17.46 -16.87 -1.73
C THR A 131 -18.46 -17.93 -2.15
N GLU A 132 -19.02 -18.67 -1.19
CA GLU A 132 -19.95 -19.77 -1.50
C GLU A 132 -21.33 -19.26 -1.94
N LEU A 133 -21.70 -18.02 -1.60
CA LEU A 133 -23.04 -17.48 -1.81
C LEU A 133 -23.10 -16.19 -2.64
N LEU A 134 -21.96 -15.65 -3.10
CA LEU A 134 -21.92 -14.42 -3.86
C LEU A 134 -21.71 -14.71 -5.35
N SER A 135 -22.49 -14.07 -6.20
CA SER A 135 -22.22 -14.03 -7.64
C SER A 135 -21.00 -13.16 -7.94
N GLY A 136 -20.38 -13.31 -9.13
CA GLY A 136 -19.30 -12.42 -9.56
C GLY A 136 -19.70 -10.94 -9.55
N ARG A 137 -20.97 -10.65 -9.88
CA ARG A 137 -21.53 -9.30 -9.83
C ARG A 137 -21.59 -8.75 -8.40
N ASP A 138 -21.93 -9.59 -7.42
CA ASP A 138 -21.94 -9.19 -6.00
C ASP A 138 -20.52 -8.91 -5.51
N VAL A 139 -19.53 -9.70 -5.94
CA VAL A 139 -18.11 -9.47 -5.61
C VAL A 139 -17.66 -8.11 -6.16
N VAL A 140 -17.94 -7.80 -7.42
CA VAL A 140 -17.60 -6.48 -8.01
C VAL A 140 -18.36 -5.35 -7.28
N ALA A 141 -19.61 -5.59 -6.87
CA ALA A 141 -20.42 -4.62 -6.14
C ALA A 141 -19.82 -4.24 -4.77
N THR A 142 -19.04 -5.13 -4.13
CA THR A 142 -18.34 -4.80 -2.87
C THR A 142 -17.40 -3.59 -3.01
N GLY A 143 -16.82 -3.38 -4.20
CA GLY A 143 -15.99 -2.23 -4.51
C GLY A 143 -16.72 -0.88 -4.43
N ARG A 144 -18.06 -0.89 -4.35
CA ARG A 144 -18.87 0.32 -4.20
C ARG A 144 -19.20 0.67 -2.74
N TYR A 145 -18.98 -0.21 -1.78
CA TYR A 145 -19.27 0.05 -0.37
C TYR A 145 -18.64 1.33 0.20
N PRO A 146 -17.42 1.74 -0.15
CA PRO A 146 -16.87 3.00 0.33
C PRO A 146 -17.66 4.24 -0.10
N TYR A 147 -18.52 4.11 -1.12
CA TYR A 147 -19.35 5.19 -1.67
C TYR A 147 -20.80 5.14 -1.21
N THR A 148 -21.20 4.09 -0.51
CA THR A 148 -22.55 3.94 0.02
C THR A 148 -22.69 4.63 1.37
N GLY A 149 -23.94 4.88 1.77
CA GLY A 149 -24.24 5.36 3.10
C GLY A 149 -24.11 4.27 4.18
N ARG A 150 -24.55 4.60 5.39
CA ARG A 150 -24.42 3.76 6.59
C ARG A 150 -25.08 2.37 6.47
N LEU A 151 -26.06 2.21 5.59
CA LEU A 151 -26.76 0.94 5.36
C LEU A 151 -26.13 0.08 4.25
N GLY A 152 -25.09 0.54 3.58
CA GLY A 152 -24.45 -0.21 2.50
C GLY A 152 -25.32 -0.43 1.26
N ILE A 153 -26.43 0.32 1.11
CA ILE A 153 -27.37 0.17 -0.01
C ILE A 153 -26.78 0.84 -1.24
N LEU A 154 -26.65 0.08 -2.33
CA LEU A 154 -26.19 0.58 -3.61
C LEU A 154 -27.31 1.33 -4.34
N SER A 155 -27.00 2.52 -4.84
CA SER A 155 -27.87 3.31 -5.71
C SER A 155 -27.88 2.75 -7.13
N GLN A 156 -28.77 3.25 -7.98
CA GLN A 156 -28.76 2.92 -9.41
C GLN A 156 -27.46 3.33 -10.10
N GLN A 157 -26.85 4.44 -9.66
CA GLN A 157 -25.55 4.86 -10.17
C GLN A 157 -24.42 3.91 -9.78
N ASP A 158 -24.46 3.34 -8.57
CA ASP A 158 -23.48 2.34 -8.13
C ASP A 158 -23.60 1.05 -8.96
N TRP A 159 -24.82 0.57 -9.20
CA TRP A 159 -25.06 -0.59 -10.04
C TRP A 159 -24.59 -0.37 -11.49
N LYS A 160 -24.81 0.83 -12.03
CA LYS A 160 -24.27 1.19 -13.35
C LYS A 160 -22.73 1.09 -13.37
N LYS A 161 -22.05 1.56 -12.32
CA LYS A 161 -20.58 1.44 -12.20
C LYS A 161 -20.11 -0.01 -12.08
N VAL A 162 -20.87 -0.86 -11.39
CA VAL A 162 -20.62 -2.29 -11.31
C VAL A 162 -20.70 -2.93 -12.71
N ASP A 163 -21.76 -2.64 -13.44
CA ASP A 163 -21.97 -3.20 -14.79
C ASP A 163 -20.92 -2.68 -15.79
N GLU A 164 -20.54 -1.39 -15.69
CA GLU A 164 -19.42 -0.83 -16.48
C GLU A 164 -18.09 -1.55 -16.17
N ALA A 165 -17.80 -1.81 -14.89
CA ALA A 165 -16.57 -2.51 -14.49
C ALA A 165 -16.53 -3.97 -14.98
N ILE A 166 -17.67 -4.68 -14.94
CA ILE A 166 -17.77 -6.06 -15.45
C ILE A 166 -17.56 -6.10 -16.97
N ALA A 167 -18.03 -5.08 -17.68
CA ALA A 167 -17.89 -5.03 -19.15
C ALA A 167 -16.44 -4.78 -19.62
N LEU A 168 -15.52 -4.40 -18.71
CA LEU A 168 -14.10 -4.15 -19.03
C LEU A 168 -13.24 -5.44 -18.96
N VAL A 169 -13.76 -6.54 -18.42
CA VAL A 169 -13.04 -7.81 -18.22
C VAL A 169 -13.77 -8.97 -18.92
#